data_c0d28c913c2ccd41be96c8089f456019
#
_entry.id   c0d28c913c2ccd41be96c8089f456019
#
_cell.length_a   1.000
_cell.length_b   1.000
_cell.length_c   1.000
_cell.angle_alpha   90.00
_cell.angle_beta   90.00
_cell.angle_gamma   90.00
#
_symmetry.space_group_name_H-M   'P 1'
#
loop_
_entity.id
_entity.type
_entity.pdbx_description
1 polymer ?
#
loop_
_entity_poly.entity_id
_entity_poly.type
_entity_poly.pdbx_seq_one_letter_code
_entity_poly.pdbx_strand_id
1 'polypeptide(L)'
;MGEAYHFPLPVVDGLRLDKALRDVLLPDRHIHDESGAMRRLPRYFFEIASWEHAMSVRLSPNFGLWEFIQTDVREAAALRAFPRYVPCAITLLALCLERFRDATGTFVHIAANGGYRSPRHAINTNATPHCWGSAANIYRIGDTFLDDREAIERYAALARQSMPGVWTRPFGAARGETDDQLHLDFGYVLSIPRDAPMEHLGFDAERRAAS
;
A
#
# COMPACT_ATOMS: atom_id res chain seq x y z
N MET A 1 27.06 4.39 -16.46
CA MET A 1 26.78 4.73 -15.04
C MET A 1 25.32 5.09 -15.02
N GLY A 2 24.46 4.21 -14.47
CA GLY A 2 23.04 4.50 -14.33
C GLY A 2 22.86 5.64 -13.35
N GLU A 3 22.04 6.63 -13.69
CA GLU A 3 21.60 7.65 -12.75
C GLU A 3 21.04 6.97 -11.51
N ALA A 4 21.55 7.34 -10.35
CA ALA A 4 21.01 6.89 -9.09
C ALA A 4 19.54 7.34 -9.03
N TYR A 5 18.62 6.39 -8.97
CA TYR A 5 17.20 6.67 -8.77
C TYR A 5 17.05 7.39 -7.44
N HIS A 6 17.01 8.70 -7.48
CA HIS A 6 16.57 9.48 -6.34
C HIS A 6 15.07 9.22 -6.19
N PHE A 7 14.70 8.52 -5.16
CA PHE A 7 13.29 8.36 -4.81
C PHE A 7 12.76 9.76 -4.42
N PRO A 8 11.89 10.39 -5.22
CA PRO A 8 11.65 11.83 -5.12
C PRO A 8 10.48 12.19 -4.20
N LEU A 9 9.99 11.24 -3.36
CA LEU A 9 8.80 11.49 -2.55
C LEU A 9 9.17 11.98 -1.15
N PRO A 10 8.74 13.20 -0.76
CA PRO A 10 8.89 13.67 0.62
C PRO A 10 8.16 12.76 1.59
N VAL A 11 8.78 12.52 2.75
CA VAL A 11 8.15 11.80 3.86
C VAL A 11 7.54 12.80 4.83
N VAL A 12 6.27 12.60 5.17
CA VAL A 12 5.54 13.44 6.11
C VAL A 12 5.08 12.65 7.33
N ASP A 13 5.07 13.31 8.49
CA ASP A 13 4.44 12.78 9.69
C ASP A 13 2.94 13.04 9.63
N GLY A 14 2.15 12.00 9.53
CA GLY A 14 0.69 12.07 9.44
C GLY A 14 0.03 12.79 10.62
N LEU A 15 0.68 12.80 11.80
CA LEU A 15 0.17 13.53 12.97
C LEU A 15 0.23 15.05 12.79
N ARG A 16 1.04 15.55 11.85
CA ARG A 16 1.19 16.98 11.54
C ARG A 16 0.29 17.48 10.40
N LEU A 17 -0.44 16.58 9.75
CA LEU A 17 -1.40 16.95 8.71
C LEU A 17 -2.58 17.71 9.30
N ASP A 18 -3.34 18.38 8.44
CA ASP A 18 -4.58 19.03 8.86
C ASP A 18 -5.60 18.02 9.42
N LYS A 19 -6.61 18.53 10.13
CA LYS A 19 -7.60 17.70 10.82
C LYS A 19 -8.38 16.80 9.83
N ALA A 20 -8.75 17.32 8.67
CA ALA A 20 -9.57 16.58 7.70
C ALA A 20 -8.81 15.35 7.20
N LEU A 21 -7.52 15.49 6.89
CA LEU A 21 -6.64 14.39 6.49
C LEU A 21 -6.38 13.41 7.64
N ARG A 22 -6.13 13.90 8.86
CA ARG A 22 -5.96 13.01 10.03
C ARG A 22 -7.20 12.19 10.34
N ASP A 23 -8.39 12.74 10.15
CA ASP A 23 -9.66 12.03 10.37
C ASP A 23 -9.91 10.91 9.36
N VAL A 24 -9.25 10.97 8.19
CA VAL A 24 -9.36 9.97 7.13
C VAL A 24 -8.22 8.96 7.18
N LEU A 25 -6.97 9.43 7.32
CA LEU A 25 -5.79 8.58 7.33
C LEU A 25 -5.58 7.88 8.68
N LEU A 26 -6.12 8.42 9.76
CA LEU A 26 -6.01 7.91 11.13
C LEU A 26 -4.56 7.57 11.54
N PRO A 27 -3.58 8.49 11.32
CA PRO A 27 -2.18 8.17 11.52
C PRO A 27 -1.92 7.71 12.95
N ASP A 28 -1.15 6.62 13.08
CA ASP A 28 -0.74 6.04 14.37
C ASP A 28 -1.88 5.47 15.24
N ARG A 29 -3.12 5.48 14.76
CA ARG A 29 -4.28 4.95 15.48
C ARG A 29 -4.30 3.43 15.44
N HIS A 30 -4.93 2.84 16.45
CA HIS A 30 -5.19 1.41 16.50
C HIS A 30 -6.60 1.15 16.00
N ILE A 31 -6.74 0.16 15.10
CA ILE A 31 -8.01 -0.32 14.58
C ILE A 31 -8.03 -1.84 14.59
N HIS A 32 -9.22 -2.43 14.64
CA HIS A 32 -9.35 -3.89 14.60
C HIS A 32 -9.26 -4.40 13.16
N ASP A 33 -8.53 -5.50 12.95
CA ASP A 33 -8.60 -6.27 11.71
C ASP A 33 -9.80 -7.23 11.72
N GLU A 34 -9.98 -7.99 10.65
CA GLU A 34 -11.09 -8.96 10.51
C GLU A 34 -11.02 -10.13 11.50
N SER A 35 -9.89 -10.38 12.12
CA SER A 35 -9.74 -11.36 13.20
C SER A 35 -10.09 -10.78 14.59
N GLY A 36 -10.35 -9.47 14.66
CA GLY A 36 -10.55 -8.72 15.92
C GLY A 36 -9.24 -8.31 16.58
N ALA A 37 -8.08 -8.58 15.99
CA ALA A 37 -6.80 -8.16 16.54
C ALA A 37 -6.55 -6.65 16.31
N MET A 38 -5.97 -5.99 17.30
CA MET A 38 -5.60 -4.58 17.22
C MET A 38 -4.38 -4.39 16.33
N ARG A 39 -4.49 -3.49 15.34
CA ARG A 39 -3.41 -3.13 14.42
C ARG A 39 -3.15 -1.64 14.47
N ARG A 40 -1.88 -1.25 14.53
CA ARG A 40 -1.46 0.13 14.50
C ARG A 40 -1.33 0.60 13.05
N LEU A 41 -2.03 1.66 12.68
CA LEU A 41 -1.96 2.27 11.34
C LEU A 41 -0.63 3.00 11.12
N PRO A 42 -0.22 3.19 9.86
CA PRO A 42 0.96 3.97 9.53
C PRO A 42 0.92 5.37 10.10
N ARG A 43 2.06 5.87 10.56
CA ARG A 43 2.25 7.28 10.96
C ARG A 43 2.86 8.09 9.83
N TYR A 44 3.80 7.50 9.07
CA TYR A 44 4.55 8.19 8.04
C TYR A 44 4.01 7.84 6.65
N PHE A 45 3.93 8.88 5.83
CA PHE A 45 3.38 8.80 4.48
C PHE A 45 4.32 9.48 3.50
N PHE A 46 4.36 8.98 2.26
CA PHE A 46 4.88 9.74 1.15
C PHE A 46 3.85 10.78 0.72
N GLU A 47 4.29 12.02 0.48
CA GLU A 47 3.49 13.06 -0.10
C GLU A 47 3.65 13.09 -1.62
N ILE A 48 2.54 13.12 -2.33
CA ILE A 48 2.45 13.13 -3.79
C ILE A 48 1.86 14.47 -4.21
N ALA A 49 2.54 15.18 -5.12
CA ALA A 49 2.14 16.55 -5.48
C ALA A 49 0.88 16.59 -6.37
N SER A 50 0.78 15.70 -7.36
CA SER A 50 -0.32 15.65 -8.34
C SER A 50 -0.40 14.28 -9.02
N TRP A 51 -1.41 14.08 -9.87
CA TRP A 51 -1.50 12.89 -10.73
C TRP A 51 -0.32 12.81 -11.73
N GLU A 52 0.10 13.94 -12.32
CA GLU A 52 1.26 14.00 -13.20
C GLU A 52 2.53 13.55 -12.48
N HIS A 53 2.69 13.99 -11.22
CA HIS A 53 3.78 13.53 -10.38
C HIS A 53 3.68 12.03 -10.13
N ALA A 54 2.52 11.50 -9.73
CA ALA A 54 2.33 10.08 -9.51
C ALA A 54 2.66 9.24 -10.75
N MET A 55 2.30 9.72 -11.96
CA MET A 55 2.60 9.06 -13.22
C MET A 55 4.09 9.09 -13.57
N SER A 56 4.83 10.09 -13.12
CA SER A 56 6.27 10.21 -13.33
C SER A 56 7.12 9.37 -12.37
N VAL A 57 6.56 9.00 -11.20
CA VAL A 57 7.29 8.23 -10.17
C VAL A 57 7.25 6.74 -10.46
N ARG A 58 8.42 6.12 -10.56
CA ARG A 58 8.58 4.67 -10.61
C ARG A 58 8.92 4.14 -9.22
N LEU A 59 8.12 3.21 -8.70
CA LEU A 59 8.38 2.52 -7.44
C LEU A 59 9.31 1.32 -7.64
N SER A 60 9.24 0.70 -8.82
CA SER A 60 10.13 -0.36 -9.30
C SER A 60 10.26 -0.27 -10.83
N PRO A 61 11.12 -1.03 -11.50
CA PRO A 61 11.33 -0.92 -12.94
C PRO A 61 10.06 -0.96 -13.79
N ASN A 62 9.06 -1.73 -13.38
CA ASN A 62 7.85 -1.93 -14.17
C ASN A 62 6.56 -1.43 -13.49
N PHE A 63 6.62 -0.93 -12.24
CA PHE A 63 5.45 -0.39 -11.55
C PHE A 63 5.59 1.10 -11.26
N GLY A 64 4.62 1.87 -11.75
CA GLY A 64 4.45 3.28 -11.43
C GLY A 64 3.62 3.48 -10.16
N LEU A 65 3.89 4.55 -9.41
CA LEU A 65 3.12 4.88 -8.21
C LEU A 65 1.62 5.01 -8.49
N TRP A 66 1.24 5.58 -9.62
CA TRP A 66 -0.15 5.80 -10.03
C TRP A 66 -0.98 4.50 -10.05
N GLU A 67 -0.37 3.35 -10.34
CA GLU A 67 -1.05 2.05 -10.39
C GLU A 67 -1.57 1.60 -9.01
N PHE A 68 -0.89 2.02 -7.95
CA PHE A 68 -1.22 1.66 -6.58
C PHE A 68 -2.21 2.60 -5.90
N ILE A 69 -2.47 3.76 -6.48
CA ILE A 69 -3.29 4.82 -5.85
C ILE A 69 -4.57 5.12 -6.63
N GLN A 70 -4.92 4.31 -7.63
CA GLN A 70 -6.19 4.43 -8.32
C GLN A 70 -7.34 4.16 -7.35
N THR A 71 -8.24 5.13 -7.25
CA THR A 71 -9.40 5.07 -6.36
C THR A 71 -10.66 5.52 -7.08
N ASP A 72 -11.82 5.36 -6.45
CA ASP A 72 -13.12 5.72 -7.01
C ASP A 72 -14.00 6.51 -6.01
N VAL A 73 -15.29 6.60 -6.31
CA VAL A 73 -16.27 7.34 -5.50
C VAL A 73 -16.42 6.81 -4.07
N ARG A 74 -15.95 5.60 -3.77
CA ARG A 74 -16.00 4.96 -2.45
C ARG A 74 -14.89 5.44 -1.53
N GLU A 75 -13.88 6.13 -2.06
CA GLU A 75 -12.83 6.72 -1.23
C GLU A 75 -13.38 7.93 -0.46
N ALA A 76 -12.81 8.19 0.73
CA ALA A 76 -13.16 9.33 1.56
C ALA A 76 -13.04 10.65 0.78
N ALA A 77 -13.97 11.57 0.99
CA ALA A 77 -14.09 12.81 0.19
C ALA A 77 -12.79 13.61 0.10
N ALA A 78 -11.99 13.65 1.19
CA ALA A 78 -10.71 14.37 1.22
C ALA A 78 -9.62 13.76 0.32
N LEU A 79 -9.75 12.49 -0.09
CA LEU A 79 -8.76 11.77 -0.90
C LEU A 79 -9.33 11.32 -2.26
N ARG A 80 -10.63 11.44 -2.47
CA ARG A 80 -11.33 10.90 -3.66
C ARG A 80 -10.82 11.48 -4.97
N ALA A 81 -10.56 12.79 -5.01
CA ALA A 81 -10.05 13.45 -6.21
C ALA A 81 -8.58 13.08 -6.47
N PHE A 82 -7.81 12.98 -5.39
CA PHE A 82 -6.39 12.65 -5.45
C PHE A 82 -5.89 12.16 -4.09
N PRO A 83 -5.41 10.91 -3.97
CA PRO A 83 -4.86 10.34 -2.73
C PRO A 83 -3.43 10.85 -2.50
N ARG A 84 -3.30 12.09 -2.04
CA ARG A 84 -2.06 12.82 -1.88
C ARG A 84 -1.05 12.14 -0.94
N TYR A 85 -1.53 11.32 -0.02
CA TYR A 85 -0.69 10.69 1.02
C TYR A 85 -0.84 9.18 0.99
N VAL A 86 0.28 8.46 0.82
CA VAL A 86 0.30 6.99 0.78
C VAL A 86 1.29 6.43 1.78
N PRO A 87 0.99 5.31 2.45
CA PRO A 87 1.90 4.67 3.39
C PRO A 87 3.24 4.30 2.74
N CYS A 88 4.34 4.48 3.49
CA CYS A 88 5.67 4.26 2.96
C CYS A 88 5.97 2.78 2.59
N ALA A 89 5.18 1.83 3.10
CA ALA A 89 5.33 0.41 2.74
C ALA A 89 5.00 0.11 1.27
N ILE A 90 4.37 1.04 0.53
CA ILE A 90 4.02 0.85 -0.88
C ILE A 90 5.24 0.56 -1.77
N THR A 91 6.41 1.06 -1.40
CA THR A 91 7.66 0.76 -2.10
C THR A 91 8.07 -0.70 -1.95
N LEU A 92 7.88 -1.27 -0.76
CA LEU A 92 8.17 -2.68 -0.50
C LEU A 92 7.21 -3.59 -1.27
N LEU A 93 5.92 -3.21 -1.31
CA LEU A 93 4.92 -3.92 -2.12
C LEU A 93 5.32 -3.92 -3.60
N ALA A 94 5.70 -2.76 -4.16
CA ALA A 94 6.09 -2.65 -5.56
C ALA A 94 7.32 -3.52 -5.89
N LEU A 95 8.33 -3.56 -5.01
CA LEU A 95 9.52 -4.41 -5.17
C LEU A 95 9.17 -5.90 -5.12
N CYS A 96 8.23 -6.30 -4.27
CA CYS A 96 7.76 -7.68 -4.22
C CYS A 96 6.96 -8.04 -5.48
N LEU A 97 6.07 -7.14 -5.94
CA LEU A 97 5.30 -7.35 -7.17
C LEU A 97 6.20 -7.43 -8.41
N GLU A 98 7.36 -6.75 -8.42
CA GLU A 98 8.35 -6.89 -9.50
C GLU A 98 8.82 -8.35 -9.63
N ARG A 99 9.09 -9.03 -8.50
CA ARG A 99 9.46 -10.45 -8.51
C ARG A 99 8.33 -11.34 -9.03
N PHE A 100 7.09 -11.01 -8.68
CA PHE A 100 5.93 -11.73 -9.20
C PHE A 100 5.76 -11.52 -10.70
N ARG A 101 5.94 -10.29 -11.17
CA ARG A 101 5.93 -9.96 -12.60
C ARG A 101 7.00 -10.72 -13.37
N ASP A 102 8.22 -10.81 -12.84
CA ASP A 102 9.30 -11.60 -13.44
C ASP A 102 8.92 -13.07 -13.54
N ALA A 103 8.30 -13.62 -12.49
CA ALA A 103 7.84 -15.01 -12.47
C ALA A 103 6.69 -15.28 -13.46
N THR A 104 5.81 -14.29 -13.70
CA THR A 104 4.75 -14.42 -14.72
C THR A 104 5.27 -14.25 -16.15
N GLY A 105 6.41 -13.57 -16.33
CA GLY A 105 6.99 -13.24 -17.62
C GLY A 105 6.19 -12.22 -18.44
N THR A 106 5.19 -11.55 -17.83
CA THR A 106 4.30 -10.61 -18.53
C THR A 106 3.78 -9.51 -17.61
N PHE A 107 2.93 -8.64 -18.13
CA PHE A 107 2.35 -7.53 -17.37
C PHE A 107 1.41 -8.02 -16.27
N VAL A 108 1.51 -7.38 -15.10
CA VAL A 108 0.62 -7.58 -13.95
C VAL A 108 -0.15 -6.30 -13.73
N HIS A 109 -1.48 -6.35 -13.76
CA HIS A 109 -2.35 -5.18 -13.69
C HIS A 109 -3.10 -5.12 -12.37
N ILE A 110 -2.87 -4.04 -11.62
CA ILE A 110 -3.54 -3.77 -10.36
C ILE A 110 -4.92 -3.17 -10.66
N ALA A 111 -5.95 -3.65 -9.98
CA ALA A 111 -7.31 -3.13 -10.12
C ALA A 111 -7.45 -1.72 -9.52
N ALA A 112 -8.43 -0.95 -9.98
CA ALA A 112 -8.87 0.26 -9.27
C ALA A 112 -9.29 -0.12 -7.83
N ASN A 113 -8.89 0.69 -6.84
CA ASN A 113 -8.95 0.37 -5.41
C ASN A 113 -8.18 -0.91 -5.00
N GLY A 114 -7.40 -1.48 -5.91
CA GLY A 114 -6.64 -2.70 -5.69
C GLY A 114 -5.28 -2.47 -5.02
N GLY A 115 -4.80 -1.23 -4.96
CA GLY A 115 -3.59 -0.84 -4.21
C GLY A 115 -3.94 -0.24 -2.84
N TYR A 116 -3.43 0.95 -2.57
CA TYR A 116 -3.74 1.67 -1.33
C TYR A 116 -5.21 2.11 -1.27
N ARG A 117 -5.80 1.95 -0.10
CA ARG A 117 -7.11 2.48 0.30
C ARG A 117 -7.00 3.12 1.67
N SER A 118 -7.60 4.30 1.87
CA SER A 118 -7.60 4.90 3.20
C SER A 118 -8.39 4.05 4.21
N PRO A 119 -8.13 4.15 5.51
CA PRO A 119 -8.93 3.47 6.53
C PRO A 119 -10.43 3.83 6.49
N ARG A 120 -10.79 4.95 5.86
CA ARG A 120 -12.18 5.43 5.69
C ARG A 120 -12.77 5.11 4.32
N HIS A 121 -12.11 4.31 3.50
CA HIS A 121 -12.66 3.83 2.24
C HIS A 121 -13.90 2.95 2.51
N ALA A 122 -14.99 3.17 1.77
CA ALA A 122 -16.28 2.51 2.06
C ALA A 122 -16.29 0.98 1.88
N ILE A 123 -15.31 0.41 1.16
CA ILE A 123 -15.13 -1.05 1.07
C ILE A 123 -14.61 -1.63 2.40
N ASN A 124 -13.86 -0.85 3.18
CA ASN A 124 -13.21 -1.37 4.38
C ASN A 124 -14.23 -1.49 5.51
N THR A 125 -14.59 -2.69 5.88
CA THR A 125 -15.39 -2.96 7.10
C THR A 125 -14.52 -3.00 8.35
N ASN A 126 -13.24 -3.39 8.18
CA ASN A 126 -12.20 -3.49 9.20
C ASN A 126 -10.86 -3.02 8.64
N ALA A 127 -9.80 -3.06 9.46
CA ALA A 127 -8.45 -2.87 8.98
C ALA A 127 -8.08 -3.95 7.95
N THR A 128 -7.68 -3.51 6.75
CA THR A 128 -7.17 -4.39 5.71
C THR A 128 -5.74 -4.00 5.35
N PRO A 129 -4.86 -4.91 4.91
CA PRO A 129 -3.48 -4.58 4.52
C PRO A 129 -3.38 -3.48 3.44
N HIS A 130 -4.44 -3.22 2.68
CA HIS A 130 -4.52 -2.07 1.77
C HIS A 130 -4.32 -0.73 2.48
N CYS A 131 -4.77 -0.60 3.75
CA CYS A 131 -4.57 0.63 4.53
C CYS A 131 -3.09 0.88 4.90
N TRP A 132 -2.25 -0.15 4.82
CA TRP A 132 -0.79 -0.06 5.03
C TRP A 132 0.00 0.12 3.73
N GLY A 133 -0.67 0.04 2.56
CA GLY A 133 0.02 0.02 1.27
C GLY A 133 0.82 -1.27 1.05
N SER A 134 0.41 -2.37 1.68
CA SER A 134 1.08 -3.67 1.67
C SER A 134 0.25 -4.78 1.01
N ALA A 135 -0.84 -4.42 0.32
CA ALA A 135 -1.70 -5.34 -0.42
C ALA A 135 -1.96 -4.86 -1.85
N ALA A 136 -2.18 -5.83 -2.74
CA ALA A 136 -2.63 -5.57 -4.09
C ALA A 136 -3.73 -6.56 -4.51
N ASN A 137 -4.71 -6.05 -5.26
CA ASN A 137 -5.68 -6.84 -6.00
C ASN A 137 -5.30 -6.80 -7.48
N ILE A 138 -5.00 -7.95 -8.04
CA ILE A 138 -4.61 -8.10 -9.45
C ILE A 138 -5.81 -8.61 -10.22
N TYR A 139 -6.24 -7.89 -11.25
CA TYR A 139 -7.40 -8.28 -12.05
C TYR A 139 -7.02 -8.96 -13.37
N ARG A 140 -5.76 -8.75 -13.85
CA ARG A 140 -5.31 -9.31 -15.12
C ARG A 140 -3.80 -9.53 -15.12
N ILE A 141 -3.35 -10.62 -15.72
CA ILE A 141 -1.94 -10.95 -15.95
C ILE A 141 -1.76 -11.30 -17.44
N GLY A 142 -1.02 -10.45 -18.18
CA GLY A 142 -0.97 -10.51 -19.64
C GLY A 142 -2.38 -10.40 -20.22
N ASP A 143 -2.79 -11.41 -20.98
CA ASP A 143 -4.13 -11.48 -21.58
C ASP A 143 -5.13 -12.27 -20.71
N THR A 144 -4.71 -12.83 -19.57
CA THR A 144 -5.56 -13.61 -18.68
C THR A 144 -6.25 -12.72 -17.66
N PHE A 145 -7.58 -12.65 -17.68
CA PHE A 145 -8.38 -12.08 -16.59
C PHE A 145 -8.43 -13.04 -15.42
N LEU A 146 -8.47 -12.50 -14.20
CA LEU A 146 -8.48 -13.29 -12.95
C LEU A 146 -9.90 -13.32 -12.38
N ASP A 147 -10.85 -13.80 -13.18
CA ASP A 147 -12.28 -13.86 -12.92
C ASP A 147 -12.82 -15.30 -12.73
N ASP A 148 -11.94 -16.29 -12.75
CA ASP A 148 -12.26 -17.67 -12.49
C ASP A 148 -11.31 -18.34 -11.49
N ARG A 149 -11.77 -19.47 -10.93
CA ARG A 149 -11.03 -20.23 -9.93
C ARG A 149 -9.67 -20.72 -10.44
N GLU A 150 -9.61 -21.27 -11.65
CA GLU A 150 -8.40 -21.89 -12.17
C GLU A 150 -7.29 -20.84 -12.35
N ALA A 151 -7.60 -19.70 -12.94
CA ALA A 151 -6.67 -18.61 -13.13
C ALA A 151 -6.19 -18.05 -11.78
N ILE A 152 -7.10 -17.77 -10.85
CA ILE A 152 -6.77 -17.24 -9.53
C ILE A 152 -5.89 -18.20 -8.75
N GLU A 153 -6.24 -19.48 -8.64
CA GLU A 153 -5.48 -20.47 -7.87
C GLU A 153 -4.09 -20.73 -8.48
N ARG A 154 -3.99 -20.76 -9.81
CA ARG A 154 -2.72 -20.88 -10.55
C ARG A 154 -1.77 -19.73 -10.22
N TYR A 155 -2.24 -18.50 -10.37
CA TYR A 155 -1.39 -17.33 -10.10
C TYR A 155 -1.16 -17.09 -8.61
N ALA A 156 -2.08 -17.49 -7.73
CA ALA A 156 -1.84 -17.51 -6.28
C ALA A 156 -0.71 -18.46 -5.90
N ALA A 157 -0.65 -19.65 -6.53
CA ALA A 157 0.46 -20.58 -6.31
C ALA A 157 1.79 -20.01 -6.79
N LEU A 158 1.82 -19.37 -7.96
CA LEU A 158 3.02 -18.71 -8.49
C LEU A 158 3.46 -17.54 -7.60
N ALA A 159 2.51 -16.74 -7.10
CA ALA A 159 2.79 -15.64 -6.17
C ALA A 159 3.48 -16.16 -4.89
N ARG A 160 2.95 -17.22 -4.27
CA ARG A 160 3.57 -17.84 -3.08
C ARG A 160 4.96 -18.42 -3.33
N GLN A 161 5.24 -18.90 -4.54
CA GLN A 161 6.56 -19.41 -4.93
C GLN A 161 7.56 -18.27 -5.15
N SER A 162 7.14 -17.18 -5.79
CA SER A 162 8.03 -16.08 -6.18
C SER A 162 8.23 -15.03 -5.08
N MET A 163 7.28 -14.89 -4.15
CA MET A 163 7.28 -13.89 -3.08
C MET A 163 7.16 -14.56 -1.70
N PRO A 164 8.27 -14.92 -1.04
CA PRO A 164 8.23 -15.50 0.29
C PRO A 164 7.51 -14.59 1.30
N GLY A 165 6.58 -15.18 2.07
CA GLY A 165 5.80 -14.47 3.08
C GLY A 165 4.53 -13.78 2.54
N VAL A 166 4.26 -13.85 1.23
CA VAL A 166 2.99 -13.34 0.70
C VAL A 166 1.83 -14.23 1.16
N TRP A 167 0.74 -13.60 1.58
CA TRP A 167 -0.55 -14.25 1.72
C TRP A 167 -1.40 -13.98 0.49
N THR A 168 -2.18 -14.97 0.07
CA THR A 168 -3.13 -14.85 -1.04
C THR A 168 -4.51 -15.29 -0.56
N ARG A 169 -5.55 -14.51 -0.86
CA ARG A 169 -6.92 -14.88 -0.53
C ARG A 169 -7.34 -16.09 -1.34
N PRO A 170 -7.84 -17.19 -0.70
CA PRO A 170 -8.41 -18.32 -1.42
C PRO A 170 -9.64 -17.90 -2.23
N PHE A 171 -9.83 -18.48 -3.40
CA PHE A 171 -11.06 -18.29 -4.19
C PHE A 171 -12.30 -18.70 -3.37
N GLY A 172 -13.35 -17.90 -3.41
CA GLY A 172 -14.57 -18.10 -2.63
C GLY A 172 -14.52 -17.62 -1.18
N ALA A 173 -13.37 -17.05 -0.73
CA ALA A 173 -13.22 -16.50 0.60
C ALA A 173 -13.46 -14.98 0.66
N ALA A 174 -13.84 -14.34 -0.44
CA ALA A 174 -14.15 -12.93 -0.49
C ALA A 174 -15.42 -12.62 0.34
N ARG A 175 -15.29 -11.73 1.34
CA ARG A 175 -16.42 -11.23 2.13
C ARG A 175 -16.81 -9.86 1.62
N GLY A 176 -17.89 -9.78 0.82
CA GLY A 176 -18.40 -8.53 0.28
C GLY A 176 -17.62 -7.95 -0.91
N GLU A 177 -16.62 -8.67 -1.41
CA GLU A 177 -15.92 -8.42 -2.67
C GLU A 177 -16.20 -9.57 -3.64
N THR A 178 -16.04 -9.33 -4.94
CA THR A 178 -16.18 -10.36 -5.97
C THR A 178 -14.89 -11.20 -6.07
N ASP A 179 -15.00 -12.46 -6.48
CA ASP A 179 -13.87 -13.33 -6.77
C ASP A 179 -13.38 -13.12 -8.22
N ASP A 180 -13.22 -11.88 -8.62
CA ASP A 180 -12.75 -11.44 -9.94
C ASP A 180 -11.34 -10.83 -9.89
N GLN A 181 -10.61 -11.11 -8.83
CA GLN A 181 -9.26 -10.56 -8.61
C GLN A 181 -8.44 -11.50 -7.71
N LEU A 182 -7.16 -11.61 -8.01
CA LEU A 182 -6.20 -12.22 -7.09
C LEU A 182 -5.81 -11.18 -6.02
N HIS A 183 -6.27 -11.36 -4.80
CA HIS A 183 -5.77 -10.59 -3.65
C HIS A 183 -4.48 -11.22 -3.12
N LEU A 184 -3.47 -10.37 -2.92
CA LEU A 184 -2.23 -10.72 -2.26
C LEU A 184 -1.80 -9.62 -1.28
N ASP A 185 -1.18 -10.00 -0.16
CA ASP A 185 -0.68 -9.05 0.82
C ASP A 185 0.51 -9.60 1.63
N PHE A 186 1.22 -8.67 2.28
CA PHE A 186 2.31 -8.93 3.22
C PHE A 186 1.91 -8.60 4.67
N GLY A 187 0.61 -8.55 4.96
CA GLY A 187 0.08 -8.17 6.26
C GLY A 187 0.21 -6.67 6.57
N TYR A 188 0.34 -6.35 7.83
CA TYR A 188 0.27 -4.98 8.36
C TYR A 188 1.65 -4.35 8.49
N VAL A 189 2.33 -4.10 7.38
CA VAL A 189 3.71 -3.64 7.32
C VAL A 189 3.82 -2.16 7.69
N LEU A 190 4.56 -1.85 8.74
CA LEU A 190 4.96 -0.49 9.09
C LEU A 190 6.36 -0.21 8.52
N SER A 191 6.43 0.74 7.59
CA SER A 191 7.69 1.22 7.02
C SER A 191 7.96 2.65 7.48
N ILE A 192 9.14 2.87 8.05
CA ILE A 192 9.62 4.18 8.48
C ILE A 192 10.88 4.47 7.68
N PRO A 193 10.82 5.33 6.65
CA PRO A 193 12.00 5.76 5.91
C PRO A 193 13.03 6.42 6.83
N ARG A 194 14.31 6.29 6.47
CA ARG A 194 15.40 6.81 7.28
C ARG A 194 15.37 8.34 7.44
N ASP A 195 14.84 9.03 6.45
CA ASP A 195 14.67 10.48 6.39
C ASP A 195 13.30 10.96 6.93
N ALA A 196 12.52 10.04 7.54
CA ALA A 196 11.26 10.41 8.17
C ALA A 196 11.50 11.49 9.25
N PRO A 197 10.62 12.51 9.33
CA PRO A 197 10.73 13.57 10.35
C PRO A 197 10.51 12.98 11.74
N MET A 198 11.59 12.49 12.36
CA MET A 198 11.56 11.97 13.71
C MET A 198 11.38 13.12 14.70
N GLU A 199 10.41 13.02 15.61
CA GLU A 199 10.47 13.80 16.83
C GLU A 199 11.69 13.32 17.61
N HIS A 200 12.65 14.21 17.86
CA HIS A 200 13.62 13.96 18.89
C HIS A 200 12.83 13.85 20.21
N LEU A 201 12.51 12.66 20.60
CA LEU A 201 12.07 12.39 21.96
C LEU A 201 13.19 12.97 22.82
N GLY A 202 12.90 13.97 23.67
CA GLY A 202 13.85 14.76 24.43
C GLY A 202 14.71 14.01 25.45
N PHE A 203 15.20 12.82 25.09
CA PHE A 203 16.15 12.03 25.88
C PHE A 203 17.57 12.58 25.86
N ASP A 204 17.89 13.55 24.97
CA ASP A 204 19.25 14.12 24.89
C ASP A 204 19.45 15.41 25.72
N ALA A 205 18.39 16.03 26.22
CA ALA A 205 18.53 17.25 27.02
C ALA A 205 19.04 16.98 28.44
N GLU A 206 18.73 15.84 29.03
CA GLU A 206 19.14 15.52 30.41
C GLU A 206 20.54 14.91 30.52
N ARG A 207 21.08 14.30 29.46
CA ARG A 207 22.47 13.77 29.48
C ARG A 207 23.54 14.83 29.26
N ARG A 208 23.20 15.99 28.65
CA ARG A 208 24.16 17.10 28.48
C ARG A 208 24.20 18.07 29.66
N ALA A 209 23.23 17.98 30.58
CA ALA A 209 23.23 18.78 31.80
C ALA A 209 23.91 18.10 33.00
N ALA A 210 24.33 16.82 32.83
CA ALA A 210 24.96 16.01 33.87
C ALA A 210 26.44 15.66 33.59
N SER A 211 27.04 16.30 32.61
CA SER A 211 28.50 16.27 32.30
C SER A 211 29.04 17.72 32.32
#